data_385d4bb3aefa18998f7fb1c13ba8644f
#
_entry.id   385d4bb3aefa18998f7fb1c13ba8644f
#
_cell.length_a   1.000
_cell.length_b   1.000
_cell.length_c   1.000
_cell.angle_alpha   90.00
_cell.angle_beta   90.00
_cell.angle_gamma   90.00
#
_symmetry.space_group_name_H-M   'P 1'
#
loop_
_entity.id
_entity.type
_entity.pdbx_description
1 polymer ?
#
loop_
_entity_poly.entity_id
_entity_poly.type
_entity_poly.pdbx_seq_one_letter_code
_entity_poly.pdbx_strand_id
1 'polypeptide(L)'
;KRLFRPNMAGFSDRALAIQPTGVRKMFDMAGDDVISFGLGEPDFQPPNVAIDAFYQAMKDGHNKYTTTAGLPALRKRIAESWTSRCPGLDESNVCMTMSGTNALLNIFATLVNPGKNVLLPEPYFPLYGPDVELWGGETRFYECTFENEFVPTIDHLETLVDEDTVAILYNFPSNPTGATITTEQRDELLAFAQRHDLWLITDEVYDRIVFNGEHVSFVGCDDERVILINSFSKTYAMTGWRIGYILSANREAMAQMIKIQYYITSCSNDAMQYAVLAAIDEADDY
;
A
#
# COMPACT_ATOMS: atom_id res chain seq x y z
N LYS A 1 13.26 -39.52 7.54
CA LYS A 1 14.59 -39.25 8.16
C LYS A 1 15.29 -38.26 7.22
N ARG A 2 15.31 -36.95 7.56
CA ARG A 2 16.15 -35.95 6.87
C ARG A 2 17.62 -36.32 7.21
N LEU A 3 18.39 -36.64 6.17
CA LEU A 3 19.84 -36.75 6.29
C LEU A 3 20.39 -35.35 6.63
N PHE A 4 20.79 -35.15 7.86
CA PHE A 4 21.55 -33.97 8.29
C PHE A 4 22.87 -33.98 7.50
N ARG A 5 23.05 -33.04 6.59
CA ARG A 5 24.34 -32.73 5.98
C ARG A 5 24.94 -31.56 6.76
N PRO A 6 25.96 -31.78 7.61
CA PRO A 6 26.69 -30.69 8.24
C PRO A 6 27.42 -29.92 7.12
N ASN A 7 27.24 -28.60 7.06
CA ASN A 7 27.84 -27.64 6.13
C ASN A 7 27.05 -27.29 4.84
N MET A 8 25.76 -27.52 4.74
CA MET A 8 24.95 -26.80 3.74
C MET A 8 24.42 -25.49 4.33
N ALA A 9 24.64 -24.37 3.63
CA ALA A 9 23.96 -23.13 3.96
C ALA A 9 22.44 -23.37 3.98
N GLY A 10 21.79 -23.07 5.12
CA GLY A 10 20.34 -23.16 5.28
C GLY A 10 19.64 -21.96 4.64
N PHE A 11 18.32 -21.98 4.63
CA PHE A 11 17.52 -20.79 4.34
C PHE A 11 17.67 -19.77 5.46
N SER A 12 17.42 -18.48 5.18
CA SER A 12 17.42 -17.44 6.21
C SER A 12 16.29 -17.68 7.21
N ASP A 13 16.53 -17.32 8.48
CA ASP A 13 15.51 -17.47 9.54
C ASP A 13 14.22 -16.74 9.18
N ARG A 14 14.32 -15.58 8.55
CA ARG A 14 13.17 -14.80 8.05
C ARG A 14 12.33 -15.56 7.04
N ALA A 15 12.95 -16.23 6.07
CA ALA A 15 12.23 -17.04 5.08
C ALA A 15 11.57 -18.28 5.72
N LEU A 16 12.15 -18.81 6.81
CA LEU A 16 11.59 -19.94 7.54
C LEU A 16 10.44 -19.54 8.48
N ALA A 17 10.46 -18.32 8.99
CA ALA A 17 9.45 -17.79 9.89
C ALA A 17 8.14 -17.46 9.17
N ILE A 18 8.20 -16.91 7.96
CA ILE A 18 7.01 -16.51 7.20
C ILE A 18 6.21 -17.72 6.76
N GLN A 19 4.90 -17.72 7.08
CA GLN A 19 3.98 -18.77 6.71
C GLN A 19 3.08 -18.33 5.54
N PRO A 20 2.68 -19.26 4.64
CA PRO A 20 1.66 -18.96 3.63
C PRO A 20 0.35 -18.50 4.30
N THR A 21 -0.26 -17.44 3.76
CA THR A 21 -1.49 -16.86 4.30
C THR A 21 -2.64 -17.87 4.26
N GLY A 22 -3.57 -17.77 5.24
CA GLY A 22 -4.78 -18.63 5.28
C GLY A 22 -5.65 -18.44 4.03
N VAL A 23 -5.78 -17.20 3.55
CA VAL A 23 -6.56 -16.86 2.33
C VAL A 23 -6.00 -17.59 1.11
N ARG A 24 -4.68 -17.62 0.93
CA ARG A 24 -4.05 -18.34 -0.19
C ARG A 24 -4.31 -19.86 -0.11
N LYS A 25 -4.22 -20.43 1.09
CA LYS A 25 -4.49 -21.86 1.29
C LYS A 25 -5.95 -22.21 0.94
N MET A 26 -6.91 -21.36 1.35
CA MET A 26 -8.33 -21.56 1.02
C MET A 26 -8.58 -21.44 -0.48
N PHE A 27 -7.99 -20.47 -1.13
CA PHE A 27 -8.09 -20.29 -2.58
C PHE A 27 -7.56 -21.50 -3.35
N ASP A 28 -6.38 -22.02 -2.96
CA ASP A 28 -5.77 -23.18 -3.61
C ASP A 28 -6.57 -24.49 -3.36
N MET A 29 -7.48 -24.51 -2.38
CA MET A 29 -8.37 -25.66 -2.06
C MET A 29 -9.76 -25.55 -2.69
N ALA A 30 -10.14 -24.39 -3.23
CA ALA A 30 -11.45 -24.19 -3.83
C ALA A 30 -11.59 -24.98 -5.14
N GLY A 31 -12.69 -25.72 -5.29
CA GLY A 31 -13.03 -26.41 -6.54
C GLY A 31 -13.73 -25.48 -7.53
N ASP A 32 -13.87 -25.92 -8.77
CA ASP A 32 -14.48 -25.18 -9.89
C ASP A 32 -15.98 -24.87 -9.68
N ASP A 33 -16.63 -25.51 -8.72
CA ASP A 33 -18.06 -25.38 -8.39
C ASP A 33 -18.31 -24.36 -7.24
N VAL A 34 -17.27 -23.73 -6.74
CA VAL A 34 -17.36 -22.78 -5.61
C VAL A 34 -17.55 -21.35 -6.12
N ILE A 35 -18.59 -20.67 -5.61
CA ILE A 35 -18.69 -19.20 -5.76
C ILE A 35 -17.69 -18.58 -4.77
N SER A 36 -16.56 -18.09 -5.30
CA SER A 36 -15.46 -17.60 -4.46
C SER A 36 -15.62 -16.11 -4.15
N PHE A 37 -15.58 -15.80 -2.85
CA PHE A 37 -15.39 -14.45 -2.31
C PHE A 37 -14.01 -14.29 -1.62
N GLY A 38 -13.09 -15.23 -1.89
CA GLY A 38 -11.79 -15.29 -1.20
C GLY A 38 -10.75 -14.31 -1.72
N LEU A 39 -10.83 -13.94 -3.02
CA LEU A 39 -9.99 -12.90 -3.60
C LEU A 39 -10.82 -11.65 -3.84
N GLY A 40 -10.41 -10.53 -3.24
CA GLY A 40 -11.04 -9.23 -3.45
C GLY A 40 -10.63 -8.62 -4.78
N GLU A 41 -11.22 -9.08 -5.88
CA GLU A 41 -11.04 -8.53 -7.23
C GLU A 41 -12.32 -7.88 -7.72
N PRO A 42 -12.26 -6.67 -8.35
CA PRO A 42 -13.42 -6.13 -9.07
C PRO A 42 -13.83 -7.06 -10.20
N ASP A 43 -15.15 -7.30 -10.33
CA ASP A 43 -15.74 -8.13 -11.39
C ASP A 43 -15.98 -7.32 -12.69
N PHE A 44 -15.02 -6.49 -13.06
CA PHE A 44 -15.05 -5.64 -14.24
C PHE A 44 -13.74 -5.79 -15.02
N GLN A 45 -13.77 -5.39 -16.28
CA GLN A 45 -12.54 -5.25 -17.07
C GLN A 45 -11.95 -3.87 -16.88
N PRO A 46 -10.63 -3.67 -17.02
CA PRO A 46 -10.05 -2.33 -17.06
C PRO A 46 -10.70 -1.46 -18.14
N PRO A 47 -10.72 -0.12 -17.99
CA PRO A 47 -11.25 0.77 -19.02
C PRO A 47 -10.61 0.51 -20.39
N ASN A 48 -11.40 0.50 -21.45
CA ASN A 48 -10.89 0.24 -22.81
C ASN A 48 -9.79 1.24 -23.20
N VAL A 49 -9.92 2.51 -22.81
CA VAL A 49 -8.91 3.54 -23.06
C VAL A 49 -7.53 3.15 -22.48
N ALA A 50 -7.51 2.52 -21.30
CA ALA A 50 -6.27 2.04 -20.71
C ALA A 50 -5.68 0.85 -21.49
N ILE A 51 -6.52 -0.11 -21.91
CA ILE A 51 -6.11 -1.26 -22.72
C ILE A 51 -5.51 -0.80 -24.04
N ASP A 52 -6.18 0.11 -24.73
CA ASP A 52 -5.74 0.65 -26.02
C ASP A 52 -4.44 1.45 -25.88
N ALA A 53 -4.34 2.29 -24.84
CA ALA A 53 -3.13 3.06 -24.55
C ALA A 53 -1.94 2.15 -24.20
N PHE A 54 -2.15 1.06 -23.44
CA PHE A 54 -1.11 0.06 -23.15
C PHE A 54 -0.59 -0.59 -24.43
N TYR A 55 -1.51 -1.03 -25.29
CA TYR A 55 -1.16 -1.65 -26.57
C TYR A 55 -0.40 -0.66 -27.49
N GLN A 56 -0.86 0.58 -27.57
CA GLN A 56 -0.20 1.61 -28.38
C GLN A 56 1.20 1.95 -27.83
N ALA A 57 1.35 2.12 -26.52
CA ALA A 57 2.64 2.39 -25.89
C ALA A 57 3.68 1.29 -26.21
N MET A 58 3.27 0.02 -26.16
CA MET A 58 4.17 -1.08 -26.54
C MET A 58 4.61 -0.98 -28.01
N LYS A 59 3.69 -0.62 -28.93
CA LYS A 59 4.00 -0.45 -30.36
C LYS A 59 4.91 0.74 -30.62
N ASP A 60 4.79 1.80 -29.82
CA ASP A 60 5.59 3.01 -29.92
C ASP A 60 6.99 2.83 -29.32
N GLY A 61 7.25 1.65 -28.73
CA GLY A 61 8.58 1.28 -28.25
C GLY A 61 8.82 1.52 -26.76
N HIS A 62 7.78 1.79 -25.98
CA HIS A 62 7.84 1.89 -24.51
C HIS A 62 8.01 0.52 -23.85
N ASN A 63 9.13 -0.13 -24.15
CA ASN A 63 9.49 -1.48 -23.69
C ASN A 63 10.87 -1.49 -23.02
N LYS A 64 11.35 -0.35 -22.54
CA LYS A 64 12.68 -0.18 -21.96
C LYS A 64 12.56 0.28 -20.50
N TYR A 65 13.71 0.31 -19.82
CA TYR A 65 13.76 0.92 -18.50
C TYR A 65 13.33 2.39 -18.56
N THR A 66 12.47 2.76 -17.61
CA THR A 66 12.11 4.15 -17.34
C THR A 66 12.81 4.65 -16.07
N THR A 67 12.49 5.84 -15.61
CA THR A 67 13.03 6.34 -14.34
C THR A 67 12.54 5.48 -13.17
N THR A 68 13.36 5.32 -12.15
CA THR A 68 13.00 4.52 -10.97
C THR A 68 11.72 5.02 -10.29
N ALA A 69 11.58 6.34 -10.17
CA ALA A 69 10.39 6.93 -9.60
C ALA A 69 9.13 6.77 -10.48
N GLY A 70 9.29 6.41 -11.74
CA GLY A 70 8.21 6.26 -12.73
C GLY A 70 8.09 7.45 -13.69
N LEU A 71 7.20 7.32 -14.66
CA LEU A 71 6.96 8.29 -15.74
C LEU A 71 6.62 9.67 -15.16
N PRO A 72 7.39 10.73 -15.46
CA PRO A 72 7.15 12.06 -14.88
C PRO A 72 5.74 12.60 -15.13
N ALA A 73 5.18 12.39 -16.34
CA ALA A 73 3.83 12.83 -16.68
C ALA A 73 2.76 12.17 -15.79
N LEU A 74 2.88 10.84 -15.54
CA LEU A 74 1.97 10.12 -14.67
C LEU A 74 2.10 10.59 -13.22
N ARG A 75 3.33 10.72 -12.72
CA ARG A 75 3.60 11.19 -11.35
C ARG A 75 3.03 12.59 -11.12
N LYS A 76 3.21 13.49 -12.09
CA LYS A 76 2.62 14.83 -12.07
C LYS A 76 1.10 14.76 -12.00
N ARG A 77 0.48 13.94 -12.86
CA ARG A 77 -0.98 13.80 -12.89
C ARG A 77 -1.54 13.21 -11.58
N ILE A 78 -0.83 12.24 -10.97
CA ILE A 78 -1.17 11.72 -9.65
C ILE A 78 -1.06 12.83 -8.59
N ALA A 79 0.05 13.58 -8.55
CA ALA A 79 0.20 14.68 -7.61
C ALA A 79 -0.93 15.72 -7.76
N GLU A 80 -1.28 16.09 -8.98
CA GLU A 80 -2.38 17.01 -9.29
C GLU A 80 -3.73 16.53 -8.74
N SER A 81 -4.02 15.22 -8.76
CA SER A 81 -5.27 14.67 -8.21
C SER A 81 -5.38 14.82 -6.68
N TRP A 82 -4.26 15.05 -5.99
CA TRP A 82 -4.21 15.25 -4.54
C TRP A 82 -4.03 16.71 -4.11
N THR A 83 -3.82 17.65 -5.05
CA THR A 83 -3.55 19.07 -4.73
C THR A 83 -4.72 19.79 -4.04
N SER A 84 -5.95 19.34 -4.24
CA SER A 84 -7.12 19.86 -3.50
C SER A 84 -7.06 19.57 -2.00
N ARG A 85 -6.38 18.47 -1.62
CA ARG A 85 -6.19 18.05 -0.22
C ARG A 85 -4.84 18.52 0.33
N CYS A 86 -3.78 18.44 -0.47
CA CYS A 86 -2.43 18.85 -0.09
C CYS A 86 -1.83 19.79 -1.14
N PRO A 87 -2.01 21.12 -1.02
CA PRO A 87 -1.45 22.08 -1.95
C PRO A 87 0.09 22.02 -1.99
N GLY A 88 0.67 22.14 -3.17
CA GLY A 88 2.13 22.17 -3.37
C GLY A 88 2.77 20.81 -3.64
N LEU A 89 1.98 19.74 -3.78
CA LEU A 89 2.47 18.47 -4.29
C LEU A 89 2.85 18.59 -5.78
N ASP A 90 3.95 17.95 -6.13
CA ASP A 90 4.42 17.81 -7.51
C ASP A 90 4.92 16.37 -7.75
N GLU A 91 5.45 16.12 -8.95
CA GLU A 91 5.93 14.78 -9.31
C GLU A 91 7.03 14.26 -8.37
N SER A 92 7.76 15.10 -7.64
CA SER A 92 8.79 14.67 -6.69
C SER A 92 8.21 14.03 -5.41
N ASN A 93 6.92 14.20 -5.18
CA ASN A 93 6.18 13.64 -4.06
C ASN A 93 5.58 12.25 -4.36
N VAL A 94 5.79 11.71 -5.56
CA VAL A 94 5.20 10.43 -6.01
C VAL A 94 6.28 9.47 -6.46
N CYS A 95 6.16 8.20 -6.05
CA CYS A 95 6.96 7.08 -6.55
C CYS A 95 6.04 5.98 -7.07
N MET A 96 6.17 5.62 -8.34
CA MET A 96 5.44 4.50 -8.93
C MET A 96 5.98 3.17 -8.41
N THR A 97 5.08 2.25 -8.12
CA THR A 97 5.41 0.91 -7.62
C THR A 97 4.73 -0.16 -8.46
N MET A 98 5.20 -1.41 -8.36
CA MET A 98 4.59 -2.55 -9.04
C MET A 98 3.32 -3.07 -8.35
N SER A 99 2.74 -2.34 -7.44
CA SER A 99 1.44 -2.54 -6.74
C SER A 99 1.46 -1.85 -5.38
N GLY A 100 0.33 -1.79 -4.68
CA GLY A 100 0.28 -1.43 -3.26
C GLY A 100 1.14 -2.36 -2.40
N THR A 101 1.18 -3.67 -2.68
CA THR A 101 2.06 -4.63 -1.99
C THR A 101 3.55 -4.28 -2.12
N ASN A 102 4.00 -3.87 -3.31
CA ASN A 102 5.38 -3.43 -3.49
C ASN A 102 5.64 -2.09 -2.78
N ALA A 103 4.64 -1.21 -2.69
CA ALA A 103 4.72 0.02 -1.91
C ALA A 103 4.92 -0.26 -0.42
N LEU A 104 4.17 -1.21 0.17
CA LEU A 104 4.33 -1.66 1.56
C LEU A 104 5.75 -2.13 1.84
N LEU A 105 6.24 -3.06 1.00
CA LEU A 105 7.60 -3.61 1.14
C LEU A 105 8.67 -2.51 1.09
N ASN A 106 8.50 -1.52 0.20
CA ASN A 106 9.40 -0.38 0.06
C ASN A 106 9.37 0.52 1.32
N ILE A 107 8.19 0.86 1.80
CA ILE A 107 8.02 1.74 2.97
C ILE A 107 8.64 1.09 4.21
N PHE A 108 8.33 -0.18 4.47
CA PHE A 108 8.92 -0.87 5.61
C PHE A 108 10.43 -1.04 5.48
N ALA A 109 10.96 -1.30 4.27
CA ALA A 109 12.40 -1.29 4.02
C ALA A 109 13.05 0.07 4.31
N THR A 110 12.30 1.15 4.14
CA THR A 110 12.80 2.51 4.39
C THR A 110 12.75 2.89 5.86
N LEU A 111 11.73 2.45 6.60
CA LEU A 111 11.44 2.93 7.96
C LEU A 111 11.89 1.96 9.07
N VAL A 112 11.91 0.66 8.80
CA VAL A 112 12.05 -0.37 9.86
C VAL A 112 13.48 -0.83 9.99
N ASN A 113 14.02 -0.73 11.19
CA ASN A 113 15.28 -1.35 11.59
C ASN A 113 15.02 -2.56 12.50
N PRO A 114 15.95 -3.53 12.58
CA PRO A 114 15.88 -4.60 13.56
C PRO A 114 15.73 -4.05 14.99
N GLY A 115 14.77 -4.62 15.74
CA GLY A 115 14.45 -4.20 17.12
C GLY A 115 13.44 -3.06 17.20
N LYS A 116 13.00 -2.50 16.08
CA LYS A 116 11.90 -1.52 16.02
C LYS A 116 10.57 -2.23 15.77
N ASN A 117 9.47 -1.59 16.17
CA ASN A 117 8.14 -2.13 15.98
C ASN A 117 7.21 -1.20 15.19
N VAL A 118 6.18 -1.80 14.60
CA VAL A 118 5.13 -1.12 13.84
C VAL A 118 3.77 -1.54 14.38
N LEU A 119 2.89 -0.57 14.63
CA LEU A 119 1.51 -0.81 15.01
C LEU A 119 0.67 -1.11 13.77
N LEU A 120 0.02 -2.27 13.74
CA LEU A 120 -0.81 -2.77 12.64
C LEU A 120 -2.23 -3.07 13.10
N PRO A 121 -3.27 -2.88 12.24
CA PRO A 121 -4.66 -3.23 12.62
C PRO A 121 -4.85 -4.75 12.78
N GLU A 122 -5.83 -5.17 13.58
CA GLU A 122 -6.33 -6.53 13.63
C GLU A 122 -7.87 -6.49 13.70
N PRO A 123 -8.60 -7.05 12.69
CA PRO A 123 -8.12 -7.83 11.53
C PRO A 123 -7.41 -6.97 10.48
N TYR A 124 -6.56 -7.59 9.66
CA TYR A 124 -5.68 -6.89 8.74
C TYR A 124 -5.51 -7.59 7.37
N PHE A 125 -5.03 -6.84 6.39
CA PHE A 125 -4.57 -7.40 5.12
C PHE A 125 -3.31 -8.27 5.36
N PRO A 126 -3.31 -9.56 4.99
CA PRO A 126 -2.34 -10.55 5.47
C PRO A 126 -0.87 -10.30 5.15
N LEU A 127 -0.54 -9.29 4.35
CA LEU A 127 0.85 -8.99 4.00
C LEU A 127 1.50 -7.97 4.95
N TYR A 128 0.75 -7.21 5.74
CA TYR A 128 1.33 -6.17 6.59
C TYR A 128 2.36 -6.73 7.58
N GLY A 129 1.99 -7.74 8.37
CA GLY A 129 2.90 -8.34 9.35
C GLY A 129 4.16 -8.95 8.73
N PRO A 130 4.03 -9.88 7.77
CA PRO A 130 5.18 -10.48 7.11
C PRO A 130 6.12 -9.45 6.46
N ASP A 131 5.60 -8.35 5.90
CA ASP A 131 6.44 -7.32 5.28
C ASP A 131 7.29 -6.57 6.34
N VAL A 132 6.77 -6.32 7.55
CA VAL A 132 7.56 -5.77 8.66
C VAL A 132 8.65 -6.76 9.12
N GLU A 133 8.27 -8.03 9.30
CA GLU A 133 9.19 -9.10 9.76
C GLU A 133 10.32 -9.37 8.77
N LEU A 134 10.07 -9.22 7.45
CA LEU A 134 11.12 -9.34 6.42
C LEU A 134 12.28 -8.37 6.64
N TRP A 135 12.02 -7.21 7.20
CA TRP A 135 13.05 -6.21 7.50
C TRP A 135 13.57 -6.29 8.94
N GLY A 136 13.13 -7.30 9.70
CA GLY A 136 13.58 -7.56 11.06
C GLY A 136 12.89 -6.73 12.13
N GLY A 137 11.78 -6.09 11.78
CA GLY A 137 10.89 -5.40 12.71
C GLY A 137 9.99 -6.36 13.47
N GLU A 138 9.38 -5.85 14.54
CA GLU A 138 8.34 -6.51 15.33
C GLU A 138 6.98 -5.93 14.95
N THR A 139 5.97 -6.79 14.84
CA THR A 139 4.58 -6.36 14.62
C THR A 139 3.85 -6.29 15.95
N ARG A 140 3.14 -5.18 16.19
CA ARG A 140 2.21 -5.04 17.32
C ARG A 140 0.83 -4.75 16.78
N PHE A 141 -0.10 -5.64 17.09
CA PHE A 141 -1.45 -5.54 16.57
C PHE A 141 -2.35 -4.74 17.52
N TYR A 142 -3.04 -3.74 16.97
CA TYR A 142 -4.11 -3.05 17.67
C TYR A 142 -5.48 -3.57 17.23
N GLU A 143 -6.35 -3.80 18.21
CA GLU A 143 -7.67 -4.39 17.95
C GLU A 143 -8.64 -3.36 17.32
N CYS A 144 -9.29 -3.80 16.24
CA CYS A 144 -10.40 -3.10 15.60
C CYS A 144 -11.65 -3.95 15.79
N THR A 145 -12.43 -3.67 16.85
CA THR A 145 -13.57 -4.49 17.25
C THR A 145 -14.87 -4.06 16.59
N PHE A 146 -15.83 -4.98 16.51
CA PHE A 146 -17.15 -4.68 15.99
C PHE A 146 -17.89 -3.60 16.81
N GLU A 147 -17.70 -3.59 18.14
CA GLU A 147 -18.29 -2.62 19.05
C GLU A 147 -17.84 -1.18 18.77
N ASN A 148 -16.63 -1.02 18.21
CA ASN A 148 -16.05 0.26 17.80
C ASN A 148 -16.11 0.48 16.27
N GLU A 149 -17.03 -0.22 15.58
CA GLU A 149 -17.18 -0.10 14.11
C GLU A 149 -15.86 -0.40 13.36
N PHE A 150 -15.01 -1.24 13.94
CA PHE A 150 -13.67 -1.60 13.44
C PHE A 150 -12.70 -0.40 13.33
N VAL A 151 -12.91 0.65 14.10
CA VAL A 151 -11.97 1.77 14.27
C VAL A 151 -11.24 1.59 15.62
N PRO A 152 -9.89 1.70 15.69
CA PRO A 152 -9.17 1.55 16.94
C PRO A 152 -9.49 2.69 17.91
N THR A 153 -9.45 2.40 19.21
CA THR A 153 -9.54 3.41 20.24
C THR A 153 -8.16 3.96 20.62
N ILE A 154 -8.08 5.24 20.91
CA ILE A 154 -6.82 5.87 21.35
C ILE A 154 -6.30 5.22 22.63
N ASP A 155 -7.17 4.93 23.60
CA ASP A 155 -6.77 4.28 24.85
C ASP A 155 -6.07 2.93 24.61
N HIS A 156 -6.53 2.15 23.63
CA HIS A 156 -5.88 0.89 23.29
C HIS A 156 -4.53 1.14 22.59
N LEU A 157 -4.44 2.07 21.66
CA LEU A 157 -3.19 2.42 20.98
C LEU A 157 -2.12 2.89 21.97
N GLU A 158 -2.49 3.67 23.01
CA GLU A 158 -1.57 4.13 24.07
C GLU A 158 -0.96 2.95 24.88
N THR A 159 -1.62 1.80 24.93
CA THR A 159 -1.06 0.62 25.61
C THR A 159 -0.01 -0.13 24.80
N LEU A 160 0.08 0.14 23.50
CA LEU A 160 0.93 -0.61 22.56
C LEU A 160 2.18 0.17 22.12
N VAL A 161 2.12 1.50 22.16
CA VAL A 161 3.23 2.36 21.73
C VAL A 161 4.34 2.40 22.78
N ASP A 162 5.60 2.36 22.32
CA ASP A 162 6.78 2.56 23.17
C ASP A 162 7.91 3.28 22.40
N GLU A 163 9.11 3.36 23.01
CA GLU A 163 10.30 4.03 22.45
C GLU A 163 10.88 3.37 21.20
N ASP A 164 10.50 2.12 20.93
CA ASP A 164 10.91 1.37 19.74
C ASP A 164 9.85 1.39 18.64
N THR A 165 8.69 1.99 18.89
CA THR A 165 7.64 2.15 17.87
C THR A 165 8.02 3.22 16.87
N VAL A 166 8.09 2.89 15.58
CA VAL A 166 8.51 3.81 14.51
C VAL A 166 7.39 4.23 13.57
N ALA A 167 6.35 3.41 13.46
CA ALA A 167 5.24 3.69 12.56
C ALA A 167 3.93 3.07 13.05
N ILE A 168 2.83 3.65 12.57
CA ILE A 168 1.50 3.06 12.63
C ILE A 168 0.93 2.99 11.23
N LEU A 169 0.25 1.89 10.89
CA LEU A 169 -0.45 1.74 9.62
C LEU A 169 -1.95 1.73 9.84
N TYR A 170 -2.67 2.61 9.14
CA TYR A 170 -4.12 2.62 9.04
C TYR A 170 -4.55 2.19 7.62
N ASN A 171 -5.65 1.46 7.54
CA ASN A 171 -6.24 1.04 6.26
C ASN A 171 -7.73 1.38 6.24
N PHE A 172 -8.09 2.46 5.55
CA PHE A 172 -9.48 2.90 5.40
C PHE A 172 -9.72 3.39 3.96
N PRO A 173 -10.75 2.88 3.28
CA PRO A 173 -11.64 1.78 3.68
C PRO A 173 -10.87 0.47 3.93
N SER A 174 -11.26 -0.26 4.97
CA SER A 174 -10.47 -1.37 5.52
C SER A 174 -10.65 -2.68 4.76
N ASN A 175 -9.57 -3.40 4.58
CA ASN A 175 -9.58 -4.83 4.26
C ASN A 175 -9.15 -5.62 5.51
N PRO A 176 -10.01 -6.50 6.12
CA PRO A 176 -11.20 -7.10 5.47
C PRO A 176 -12.56 -6.51 5.90
N THR A 177 -12.62 -5.53 6.80
CA THR A 177 -13.87 -5.18 7.50
C THR A 177 -14.81 -4.27 6.69
N GLY A 178 -14.29 -3.55 5.68
CA GLY A 178 -15.01 -2.52 4.95
C GLY A 178 -15.24 -1.23 5.75
N ALA A 179 -14.67 -1.12 6.95
CA ALA A 179 -14.81 0.06 7.79
C ALA A 179 -14.26 1.32 7.10
N THR A 180 -14.93 2.43 7.33
CA THR A 180 -14.52 3.79 6.99
C THR A 180 -14.39 4.60 8.27
N ILE A 181 -13.80 5.80 8.18
CA ILE A 181 -13.66 6.70 9.33
C ILE A 181 -14.31 8.04 9.04
N THR A 182 -14.72 8.75 10.10
CA THR A 182 -15.13 10.15 10.03
C THR A 182 -13.90 11.07 10.06
N THR A 183 -14.14 12.35 9.76
CA THR A 183 -13.07 13.36 9.87
C THR A 183 -12.56 13.48 11.31
N GLU A 184 -13.44 13.42 12.28
CA GLU A 184 -13.10 13.50 13.70
C GLU A 184 -12.24 12.31 14.12
N GLN A 185 -12.60 11.09 13.71
CA GLN A 185 -11.79 9.88 13.98
C GLN A 185 -10.43 9.97 13.31
N ARG A 186 -10.35 10.43 12.05
CA ARG A 186 -9.09 10.68 11.37
C ARG A 186 -8.20 11.65 12.16
N ASP A 187 -8.77 12.75 12.65
CA ASP A 187 -8.01 13.78 13.37
C ASP A 187 -7.50 13.25 14.72
N GLU A 188 -8.26 12.42 15.43
CA GLU A 188 -7.82 11.74 16.65
C GLU A 188 -6.68 10.78 16.40
N LEU A 189 -6.79 9.95 15.35
CA LEU A 189 -5.76 8.97 14.96
C LEU A 189 -4.47 9.67 14.48
N LEU A 190 -4.60 10.77 13.74
CA LEU A 190 -3.47 11.58 13.34
C LEU A 190 -2.79 12.21 14.56
N ALA A 191 -3.56 12.80 15.47
CA ALA A 191 -3.04 13.40 16.69
C ALA A 191 -2.31 12.38 17.58
N PHE A 192 -2.75 11.12 17.60
CA PHE A 192 -2.02 10.03 18.26
C PHE A 192 -0.65 9.83 17.61
N ALA A 193 -0.58 9.66 16.29
CA ALA A 193 0.69 9.46 15.57
C ALA A 193 1.65 10.65 15.80
N GLN A 194 1.14 11.88 15.78
CA GLN A 194 1.92 13.10 16.03
C GLN A 194 2.49 13.16 17.46
N ARG A 195 1.68 12.84 18.48
CA ARG A 195 2.13 12.85 19.89
C ARG A 195 3.30 11.91 20.14
N HIS A 196 3.33 10.79 19.43
CA HIS A 196 4.35 9.75 19.57
C HIS A 196 5.44 9.82 18.50
N ASP A 197 5.44 10.87 17.68
CA ASP A 197 6.46 11.09 16.63
C ASP A 197 6.56 9.93 15.61
N LEU A 198 5.44 9.26 15.30
CA LEU A 198 5.36 8.10 14.44
C LEU A 198 5.22 8.48 12.96
N TRP A 199 5.77 7.66 12.08
CA TRP A 199 5.34 7.66 10.69
C TRP A 199 3.92 7.10 10.60
N LEU A 200 3.03 7.82 9.93
CA LEU A 200 1.68 7.37 9.63
C LEU A 200 1.64 6.84 8.21
N ILE A 201 1.48 5.52 8.08
CA ILE A 201 1.28 4.85 6.80
C ILE A 201 -0.22 4.70 6.59
N THR A 202 -0.76 5.29 5.53
CA THR A 202 -2.18 5.16 5.20
C THR A 202 -2.34 4.35 3.90
N ASP A 203 -2.95 3.17 4.02
CA ASP A 203 -3.31 2.34 2.88
C ASP A 203 -4.74 2.69 2.44
N GLU A 204 -4.84 3.44 1.35
CA GLU A 204 -6.09 3.96 0.83
C GLU A 204 -6.44 3.35 -0.55
N VAL A 205 -6.05 2.10 -0.79
CA VAL A 205 -6.29 1.43 -2.09
C VAL A 205 -7.77 1.27 -2.44
N TYR A 206 -8.67 1.45 -1.48
CA TYR A 206 -10.13 1.40 -1.65
C TYR A 206 -10.80 2.78 -1.64
N ASP A 207 -10.05 3.87 -1.82
CA ASP A 207 -10.53 5.26 -1.76
C ASP A 207 -11.74 5.55 -2.67
N ARG A 208 -11.88 4.84 -3.79
CA ARG A 208 -12.99 4.94 -4.73
C ARG A 208 -14.11 3.92 -4.49
N ILE A 209 -13.98 3.02 -3.49
CA ILE A 209 -14.97 1.98 -3.16
C ILE A 209 -15.57 2.30 -1.80
N VAL A 210 -16.39 3.34 -1.76
CA VAL A 210 -17.14 3.79 -0.58
C VAL A 210 -18.62 3.73 -0.91
N PHE A 211 -19.38 2.90 -0.17
CA PHE A 211 -20.81 2.71 -0.43
C PHE A 211 -21.69 3.74 0.28
N ASN A 212 -21.21 4.31 1.38
CA ASN A 212 -21.94 5.32 2.15
C ASN A 212 -20.99 6.45 2.55
N GLY A 213 -21.37 7.69 2.29
CA GLY A 213 -20.54 8.87 2.60
C GLY A 213 -19.40 9.11 1.60
N GLU A 214 -18.36 9.77 2.05
CA GLU A 214 -17.19 10.12 1.26
C GLU A 214 -15.93 9.52 1.90
N HIS A 215 -14.92 9.28 1.07
CA HIS A 215 -13.62 8.85 1.56
C HIS A 215 -12.91 9.95 2.37
N VAL A 216 -12.50 9.62 3.58
CA VAL A 216 -11.71 10.48 4.46
C VAL A 216 -10.25 10.04 4.41
N SER A 217 -9.39 10.90 3.86
CA SER A 217 -7.97 10.63 3.68
C SER A 217 -7.12 11.30 4.77
N PHE A 218 -5.97 10.70 5.08
CA PHE A 218 -4.93 11.33 5.89
C PHE A 218 -4.04 12.28 5.06
N VAL A 219 -4.09 12.24 3.74
CA VAL A 219 -3.36 13.16 2.85
C VAL A 219 -3.93 14.57 2.99
N GLY A 220 -3.05 15.56 3.15
CA GLY A 220 -3.43 16.96 3.34
C GLY A 220 -3.63 17.36 4.79
N CYS A 221 -3.47 16.43 5.72
CA CYS A 221 -3.24 16.77 7.11
C CYS A 221 -1.88 17.45 7.25
N ASP A 222 -1.78 18.40 8.18
CA ASP A 222 -0.55 19.20 8.42
C ASP A 222 0.52 18.32 9.10
N ASP A 223 0.98 17.27 8.39
CA ASP A 223 2.00 16.35 8.87
C ASP A 223 2.82 15.78 7.72
N GLU A 224 4.13 16.07 7.73
CA GLU A 224 5.09 15.55 6.75
C GLU A 224 5.41 14.06 6.95
N ARG A 225 4.94 13.42 8.02
CA ARG A 225 5.15 11.99 8.29
C ARG A 225 4.06 11.09 7.75
N VAL A 226 3.08 11.65 7.04
CA VAL A 226 2.07 10.86 6.35
C VAL A 226 2.63 10.29 5.04
N ILE A 227 2.52 8.98 4.88
CA ILE A 227 2.89 8.24 3.67
C ILE A 227 1.66 7.49 3.17
N LEU A 228 1.16 7.88 2.01
CA LEU A 228 0.04 7.22 1.34
C LEU A 228 0.51 6.05 0.48
N ILE A 229 -0.20 4.95 0.58
CA ILE A 229 -0.19 3.85 -0.39
C ILE A 229 -1.49 3.87 -1.16
N ASN A 230 -1.40 3.85 -2.49
CA ASN A 230 -2.55 3.63 -3.33
C ASN A 230 -2.21 2.74 -4.53
N SER A 231 -3.24 2.24 -5.21
CA SER A 231 -3.08 1.30 -6.31
C SER A 231 -4.24 1.41 -7.30
N PHE A 232 -3.95 1.24 -8.56
CA PHE A 232 -4.94 1.19 -9.62
C PHE A 232 -5.65 -0.17 -9.73
N SER A 233 -5.21 -1.13 -8.89
CA SER A 233 -5.80 -2.49 -8.84
C SER A 233 -7.29 -2.49 -8.57
N LYS A 234 -7.77 -1.59 -7.69
CA LYS A 234 -9.18 -1.52 -7.28
C LYS A 234 -9.93 -0.45 -8.05
N THR A 235 -9.34 0.73 -8.18
CA THR A 235 -9.93 1.89 -8.85
C THR A 235 -10.30 1.61 -10.31
N TYR A 236 -9.44 0.90 -11.05
CA TYR A 236 -9.63 0.61 -12.47
C TYR A 236 -9.66 -0.88 -12.82
N ALA A 237 -9.97 -1.75 -11.86
CA ALA A 237 -10.01 -3.21 -12.05
C ALA A 237 -8.72 -3.80 -12.65
N MET A 238 -7.56 -3.25 -12.23
CA MET A 238 -6.21 -3.59 -12.76
C MET A 238 -5.42 -4.50 -11.83
N THR A 239 -6.07 -5.45 -11.12
CA THR A 239 -5.38 -6.31 -10.13
C THR A 239 -4.22 -7.09 -10.72
N GLY A 240 -4.37 -7.62 -11.93
CA GLY A 240 -3.33 -8.35 -12.66
C GLY A 240 -2.25 -7.48 -13.31
N TRP A 241 -2.48 -6.16 -13.43
CA TRP A 241 -1.55 -5.25 -14.11
C TRP A 241 -0.36 -4.86 -13.24
N ARG A 242 -0.48 -5.01 -11.94
CA ARG A 242 0.58 -4.77 -10.95
C ARG A 242 1.12 -3.34 -11.01
N ILE A 243 0.29 -2.35 -10.72
CA ILE A 243 0.67 -0.94 -10.70
C ILE A 243 0.02 -0.18 -9.54
N GLY A 244 0.81 0.63 -8.84
CA GLY A 244 0.42 1.45 -7.71
C GLY A 244 1.42 2.57 -7.48
N TYR A 245 1.29 3.28 -6.38
CA TYR A 245 2.20 4.37 -6.05
C TYR A 245 2.27 4.64 -4.55
N ILE A 246 3.34 5.31 -4.16
CA ILE A 246 3.55 5.94 -2.86
C ILE A 246 3.46 7.45 -3.07
N LEU A 247 2.81 8.16 -2.14
CA LEU A 247 2.79 9.61 -2.11
C LEU A 247 3.11 10.10 -0.70
N SER A 248 3.96 11.12 -0.59
CA SER A 248 4.24 11.82 0.66
C SER A 248 4.63 13.27 0.40
N ALA A 249 4.20 14.17 1.25
CA ALA A 249 4.66 15.56 1.25
C ALA A 249 6.14 15.67 1.65
N ASN A 250 6.66 14.69 2.39
CA ASN A 250 8.06 14.64 2.82
C ASN A 250 8.98 14.19 1.67
N ARG A 251 9.68 15.15 1.06
CA ARG A 251 10.57 14.88 -0.08
C ARG A 251 11.83 14.09 0.30
N GLU A 252 12.28 14.20 1.55
CA GLU A 252 13.43 13.42 2.02
C GLU A 252 13.05 11.96 2.15
N ALA A 253 11.92 11.65 2.78
CA ALA A 253 11.37 10.30 2.85
C ALA A 253 11.12 9.72 1.45
N MET A 254 10.54 10.50 0.54
CA MET A 254 10.32 10.09 -0.84
C MET A 254 11.64 9.75 -1.56
N ALA A 255 12.69 10.55 -1.36
CA ALA A 255 14.01 10.27 -1.95
C ALA A 255 14.59 8.94 -1.43
N GLN A 256 14.40 8.60 -0.15
CA GLN A 256 14.82 7.30 0.38
C GLN A 256 13.99 6.15 -0.23
N MET A 257 12.66 6.31 -0.31
CA MET A 257 11.77 5.31 -0.92
C MET A 257 12.09 5.09 -2.41
N ILE A 258 12.38 6.13 -3.17
CA ILE A 258 12.84 6.00 -4.58
C ILE A 258 14.16 5.24 -4.67
N LYS A 259 15.09 5.51 -3.76
CA LYS A 259 16.36 4.76 -3.70
C LYS A 259 16.13 3.27 -3.40
N ILE A 260 15.27 2.93 -2.45
CA ILE A 260 14.89 1.54 -2.14
C ILE A 260 14.18 0.89 -3.33
N GLN A 261 13.28 1.61 -4.01
CA GLN A 261 12.58 1.11 -5.21
C GLN A 261 13.54 0.65 -6.30
N TYR A 262 14.67 1.33 -6.48
CA TYR A 262 15.69 0.91 -7.43
C TYR A 262 16.22 -0.51 -7.13
N TYR A 263 16.43 -0.83 -5.85
CA TYR A 263 16.97 -2.15 -5.45
C TYR A 263 15.90 -3.24 -5.41
N ILE A 264 14.63 -2.89 -5.27
CA ILE A 264 13.54 -3.87 -5.27
C ILE A 264 13.16 -4.25 -6.71
N THR A 265 12.97 -3.25 -7.61
CA THR A 265 12.39 -3.49 -8.94
C THR A 265 13.03 -2.72 -10.08
N SER A 266 14.05 -1.92 -9.82
CA SER A 266 14.67 -0.95 -10.78
C SER A 266 13.71 0.16 -11.21
N CYS A 267 12.60 -0.18 -11.85
CA CYS A 267 11.51 0.74 -12.25
C CYS A 267 10.21 -0.04 -12.46
N SER A 268 9.09 0.67 -12.48
CA SER A 268 7.79 0.10 -12.87
C SER A 268 7.71 -0.10 -14.39
N ASN A 269 6.76 -0.93 -14.85
CA ASN A 269 6.54 -1.18 -16.27
C ASN A 269 6.24 0.11 -17.05
N ASP A 270 7.05 0.41 -18.07
CA ASP A 270 6.97 1.66 -18.82
C ASP A 270 5.63 1.81 -19.56
N ALA A 271 5.29 0.85 -20.42
CA ALA A 271 4.06 0.92 -21.22
C ALA A 271 2.79 0.98 -20.35
N MET A 272 2.79 0.30 -19.20
CA MET A 272 1.65 0.27 -18.28
C MET A 272 1.39 1.63 -17.64
N GLN A 273 2.43 2.44 -17.44
CA GLN A 273 2.27 3.78 -16.89
C GLN A 273 1.53 4.72 -17.84
N TYR A 274 1.68 4.53 -19.16
CA TYR A 274 0.87 5.25 -20.18
C TYR A 274 -0.60 4.82 -20.14
N ALA A 275 -0.87 3.54 -19.91
CA ALA A 275 -2.24 3.05 -19.77
C ALA A 275 -2.94 3.65 -18.54
N VAL A 276 -2.23 3.74 -17.42
CA VAL A 276 -2.78 4.37 -16.21
C VAL A 276 -2.99 5.86 -16.40
N LEU A 277 -2.07 6.55 -17.06
CA LEU A 277 -2.23 7.96 -17.38
C LEU A 277 -3.51 8.20 -18.20
N ALA A 278 -3.73 7.39 -19.24
CA ALA A 278 -4.95 7.45 -20.04
C ALA A 278 -6.22 7.15 -19.20
N ALA A 279 -6.15 6.19 -18.28
CA ALA A 279 -7.29 5.90 -17.39
C ALA A 279 -7.63 7.09 -16.49
N ILE A 280 -6.63 7.74 -15.88
CA ILE A 280 -6.83 8.92 -15.03
C ILE A 280 -7.43 10.09 -15.82
N ASP A 281 -7.01 10.27 -17.07
CA ASP A 281 -7.41 11.43 -17.88
C ASP A 281 -8.79 11.25 -18.54
N GLU A 282 -9.19 10.01 -18.87
CA GLU A 282 -10.34 9.74 -19.73
C GLU A 282 -11.39 8.79 -19.12
N ALA A 283 -11.11 8.20 -17.97
CA ALA A 283 -12.02 7.23 -17.31
C ALA A 283 -12.20 7.55 -15.81
N ASP A 284 -12.28 8.82 -15.44
CA ASP A 284 -12.42 9.23 -14.03
C ASP A 284 -13.79 8.84 -13.42
N ASP A 285 -14.78 8.59 -14.26
CA ASP A 285 -16.12 8.13 -13.91
C ASP A 285 -16.32 6.60 -13.94
N TYR A 286 -15.25 5.86 -14.16
CA TYR A 286 -15.23 4.38 -14.25
C TYR A 286 -15.65 3.66 -12.94
#